data_c077052503c25883f788845faf0cf876
#
_entry.id   c077052503c25883f788845faf0cf876
#
_cell.length_a   1.000
_cell.length_b   1.000
_cell.length_c   1.000
_cell.angle_alpha   90.00
_cell.angle_beta   90.00
_cell.angle_gamma   90.00
#
_symmetry.space_group_name_H-M   'P 1'
#
loop_
_entity.id
_entity.type
_entity.pdbx_description
1 polymer ?
#
loop_
_entity_poly.entity_id
_entity_poly.type
_entity_poly.pdbx_seq_one_letter_code
_entity_poly.pdbx_strand_id
1 'polypeptide(L)'
;MAYTTNQLISGAFYASGVVSREFETVSGAQIGDGLSWLNDILTEKTVDDGMIPYESTYTFTAVPGQEIYPIPDLIQIDTLVFYLNSVRFSMDYNKRNNYFGSNRVENIKTLPYQWYFERQKGGGNLYIYFSPDRSYPMELHGTFRLSEVTLGQDLSLILDRFYITYLRYALADRICAEYNYVTPPGVTRQLGKYEGWINKKSRLLDLRLEKVSSLNDQRTTYSWSYINLGRGFTV
;
A
#
# COMPACT_ATOMS: atom_id res chain seq x y z
N MET A 1 12.46 22.11 -3.32
CA MET A 1 13.84 21.75 -3.72
C MET A 1 13.83 20.27 -4.03
N ALA A 2 14.28 19.89 -5.22
CA ALA A 2 14.48 18.51 -5.61
C ALA A 2 15.46 17.83 -4.64
N TYR A 3 15.18 16.60 -4.25
CA TYR A 3 16.03 15.81 -3.38
C TYR A 3 16.26 14.44 -4.02
N THR A 4 17.42 14.28 -4.65
CA THR A 4 17.71 13.08 -5.42
C THR A 4 18.08 11.89 -4.52
N THR A 5 17.84 10.67 -5.02
CA THR A 5 18.24 9.42 -4.36
C THR A 5 19.74 9.42 -4.05
N ASN A 6 20.57 9.92 -4.97
CA ASN A 6 22.01 10.04 -4.76
C ASN A 6 22.35 10.95 -3.56
N GLN A 7 21.63 12.05 -3.38
CA GLN A 7 21.81 12.94 -2.21
C GLN A 7 21.41 12.25 -0.91
N LEU A 8 20.37 11.41 -0.93
CA LEU A 8 19.97 10.61 0.23
C LEU A 8 21.06 9.62 0.61
N ILE A 9 21.55 8.85 -0.36
CA ILE A 9 22.59 7.83 -0.14
C ILE A 9 23.88 8.48 0.37
N SER A 10 24.37 9.52 -0.28
CA SER A 10 25.56 10.25 0.18
C SER A 10 25.37 10.81 1.58
N GLY A 11 24.19 11.38 1.87
CA GLY A 11 23.84 11.87 3.19
C GLY A 11 23.79 10.78 4.27
N ALA A 12 23.43 9.55 3.91
CA ALA A 12 23.43 8.40 4.81
C ALA A 12 24.86 7.91 5.10
N PHE A 13 25.74 7.83 4.10
CA PHE A 13 27.15 7.52 4.31
C PHE A 13 27.86 8.52 5.21
N TYR A 14 27.58 9.80 5.05
CA TYR A 14 28.12 10.83 5.95
C TYR A 14 27.53 10.75 7.37
N ALA A 15 26.25 10.38 7.50
CA ALA A 15 25.61 10.25 8.80
C ALA A 15 26.10 9.00 9.56
N SER A 16 26.43 7.91 8.84
CA SER A 16 27.00 6.69 9.43
C SER A 16 28.44 6.89 9.93
N GLY A 17 29.15 7.90 9.43
CA GLY A 17 30.56 8.14 9.74
C GLY A 17 31.53 7.21 8.98
N VAL A 18 31.03 6.34 8.11
CA VAL A 18 31.89 5.47 7.26
C VAL A 18 32.72 6.30 6.28
N VAL A 19 32.13 7.40 5.79
CA VAL A 19 32.82 8.37 4.92
C VAL A 19 32.87 9.72 5.63
N SER A 20 34.04 10.32 5.69
CA SER A 20 34.22 11.66 6.29
C SER A 20 33.79 12.74 5.31
N ARG A 21 32.79 13.53 5.67
CA ARG A 21 32.27 14.61 4.84
C ARG A 21 33.32 15.68 4.48
N GLU A 22 34.32 15.85 5.32
CA GLU A 22 35.33 16.90 5.14
C GLU A 22 36.48 16.46 4.24
N PHE A 23 36.79 15.17 4.20
CA PHE A 23 37.98 14.65 3.56
C PHE A 23 37.73 13.76 2.35
N GLU A 24 36.53 13.17 2.26
CA GLU A 24 36.21 12.13 1.28
C GLU A 24 34.86 12.35 0.62
N THR A 25 34.74 11.91 -0.61
CA THR A 25 33.47 11.81 -1.33
C THR A 25 33.04 10.35 -1.42
N VAL A 26 31.75 10.12 -1.35
CA VAL A 26 31.19 8.76 -1.49
C VAL A 26 31.53 8.22 -2.88
N SER A 27 32.15 7.05 -2.95
CA SER A 27 32.55 6.43 -4.20
C SER A 27 31.35 5.91 -4.99
N GLY A 28 31.51 5.71 -6.32
CA GLY A 28 30.45 5.17 -7.16
C GLY A 28 30.04 3.75 -6.75
N ALA A 29 30.96 2.91 -6.25
CA ALA A 29 30.65 1.59 -5.72
C ALA A 29 29.76 1.67 -4.47
N GLN A 30 30.13 2.54 -3.52
CA GLN A 30 29.33 2.78 -2.31
C GLN A 30 27.93 3.32 -2.63
N ILE A 31 27.80 4.15 -3.67
CA ILE A 31 26.49 4.64 -4.13
C ILE A 31 25.66 3.48 -4.69
N GLY A 32 26.27 2.57 -5.45
CA GLY A 32 25.60 1.37 -5.95
C GLY A 32 25.11 0.44 -4.84
N ASP A 33 25.97 0.15 -3.87
CA ASP A 33 25.62 -0.65 -2.69
C ASP A 33 24.52 0.04 -1.86
N GLY A 34 24.65 1.33 -1.63
CA GLY A 34 23.67 2.14 -0.92
C GLY A 34 22.31 2.18 -1.61
N LEU A 35 22.27 2.13 -2.95
CA LEU A 35 21.02 2.02 -3.71
C LEU A 35 20.35 0.67 -3.49
N SER A 36 21.13 -0.41 -3.52
CA SER A 36 20.60 -1.76 -3.25
C SER A 36 19.99 -1.83 -1.86
N TRP A 37 20.73 -1.41 -0.83
CA TRP A 37 20.25 -1.42 0.56
C TRP A 37 19.04 -0.50 0.77
N LEU A 38 18.97 0.64 0.06
CA LEU A 38 17.80 1.52 0.12
C LEU A 38 16.55 0.82 -0.44
N ASN A 39 16.68 0.12 -1.57
CA ASN A 39 15.58 -0.63 -2.16
C ASN A 39 15.17 -1.82 -1.29
N ASP A 40 16.12 -2.46 -0.60
CA ASP A 40 15.81 -3.50 0.40
C ASP A 40 15.00 -2.93 1.57
N ILE A 41 15.40 -1.77 2.12
CA ILE A 41 14.67 -1.07 3.18
C ILE A 41 13.26 -0.71 2.72
N LEU A 42 13.08 -0.17 1.51
CA LEU A 42 11.77 0.14 0.96
C LEU A 42 10.90 -1.11 0.85
N THR A 43 11.48 -2.24 0.43
CA THR A 43 10.77 -3.52 0.34
C THR A 43 10.41 -4.06 1.72
N GLU A 44 11.31 -4.02 2.69
CA GLU A 44 11.06 -4.43 4.07
C GLU A 44 9.92 -3.61 4.69
N LYS A 45 9.95 -2.27 4.51
CA LYS A 45 8.93 -1.37 5.04
C LYS A 45 7.56 -1.49 4.36
N THR A 46 7.53 -1.97 3.14
CA THR A 46 6.29 -2.29 2.43
C THR A 46 5.56 -3.50 3.07
N VAL A 47 6.33 -4.43 3.65
CA VAL A 47 5.78 -5.64 4.31
C VAL A 47 5.40 -5.36 5.77
N ASP A 48 6.08 -4.41 6.40
CA ASP A 48 5.83 -4.04 7.81
C ASP A 48 4.63 -3.09 7.88
N ASP A 49 3.46 -3.65 8.18
CA ASP A 49 2.20 -2.92 8.24
C ASP A 49 2.31 -1.63 9.06
N GLY A 50 2.18 -0.51 8.39
CA GLY A 50 2.03 0.81 9.00
C GLY A 50 3.27 1.69 9.03
N MET A 51 4.43 1.25 8.53
CA MET A 51 5.64 2.10 8.55
C MET A 51 5.64 3.17 7.45
N ILE A 52 5.29 2.81 6.22
CA ILE A 52 5.10 3.77 5.12
C ILE A 52 3.81 3.40 4.40
N PRO A 53 2.65 3.92 4.80
CA PRO A 53 1.40 3.64 4.11
C PRO A 53 1.46 4.31 2.74
N TYR A 54 1.48 3.51 1.70
CA TYR A 54 1.26 3.98 0.35
C TYR A 54 -0.18 3.64 -0.05
N GLU A 55 -1.10 4.42 0.47
CA GLU A 55 -2.49 4.37 0.04
C GLU A 55 -2.63 5.10 -1.29
N SER A 56 -3.21 4.43 -2.24
CA SER A 56 -3.47 5.00 -3.56
C SER A 56 -4.80 4.52 -4.10
N THR A 57 -5.29 5.28 -5.04
CA THR A 57 -6.47 4.94 -5.82
C THR A 57 -6.04 4.44 -7.18
N TYR A 58 -6.44 3.23 -7.53
CA TYR A 58 -6.19 2.64 -8.84
C TYR A 58 -7.50 2.53 -9.61
N THR A 59 -7.53 3.12 -10.79
CA THR A 59 -8.72 3.11 -11.66
C THR A 59 -8.47 2.21 -12.87
N PHE A 60 -9.45 1.40 -13.20
CA PHE A 60 -9.43 0.55 -14.40
C PHE A 60 -10.84 0.37 -14.93
N THR A 61 -10.94 -0.22 -16.10
CA THR A 61 -12.23 -0.53 -16.72
C THR A 61 -12.42 -2.04 -16.73
N ALA A 62 -13.53 -2.51 -16.19
CA ALA A 62 -13.89 -3.91 -16.25
C ALA A 62 -14.18 -4.33 -17.69
N VAL A 63 -13.71 -5.52 -18.08
CA VAL A 63 -13.93 -6.10 -19.39
C VAL A 63 -15.07 -7.11 -19.32
N PRO A 64 -16.05 -7.07 -20.22
CA PRO A 64 -17.18 -8.00 -20.22
C PRO A 64 -16.74 -9.47 -20.23
N GLY A 65 -17.21 -10.24 -19.26
CA GLY A 65 -16.89 -11.66 -19.12
C GLY A 65 -15.52 -11.97 -18.53
N GLN A 66 -14.71 -10.98 -18.17
CA GLN A 66 -13.44 -11.19 -17.49
C GLN A 66 -13.66 -11.22 -15.96
N GLU A 67 -13.16 -12.27 -15.33
CA GLU A 67 -13.25 -12.45 -13.87
C GLU A 67 -11.98 -11.98 -13.16
N ILE A 68 -10.82 -12.15 -13.79
CA ILE A 68 -9.51 -11.96 -13.14
C ILE A 68 -8.81 -10.74 -13.71
N TYR A 69 -8.37 -9.85 -12.81
CA TYR A 69 -7.64 -8.62 -13.15
C TYR A 69 -6.30 -8.61 -12.41
N PRO A 70 -5.18 -8.74 -13.11
CA PRO A 70 -3.86 -8.58 -12.50
C PRO A 70 -3.63 -7.09 -12.19
N ILE A 71 -3.38 -6.78 -10.93
CA ILE A 71 -3.07 -5.42 -10.47
C ILE A 71 -1.62 -5.39 -10.00
N PRO A 72 -0.74 -4.61 -10.66
CA PRO A 72 0.65 -4.50 -10.27
C PRO A 72 0.81 -3.79 -8.93
N ASP A 73 1.82 -4.18 -8.17
CA ASP A 73 2.25 -3.57 -6.92
C ASP A 73 1.20 -3.49 -5.80
N LEU A 74 0.02 -4.06 -6.00
CA LEU A 74 -1.04 -4.07 -5.01
C LEU A 74 -0.74 -5.07 -3.88
N ILE A 75 -0.83 -4.61 -2.64
CA ILE A 75 -0.63 -5.42 -1.44
C ILE A 75 -1.97 -5.80 -0.81
N GLN A 76 -2.84 -4.81 -0.64
CA GLN A 76 -4.13 -4.96 0.01
C GLN A 76 -5.16 -4.05 -0.64
N ILE A 77 -6.41 -4.50 -0.65
CA ILE A 77 -7.56 -3.71 -1.07
C ILE A 77 -8.39 -3.37 0.16
N ASP A 78 -8.68 -2.08 0.33
CA ASP A 78 -9.56 -1.62 1.40
C ASP A 78 -10.99 -1.52 0.89
N THR A 79 -11.18 -0.91 -0.28
CA THR A 79 -12.50 -0.80 -0.92
C THR A 79 -12.39 -0.95 -2.43
N LEU A 80 -13.39 -1.61 -3.01
CA LEU A 80 -13.57 -1.71 -4.45
C LEU A 80 -14.96 -1.22 -4.81
N VAL A 81 -15.04 -0.33 -5.79
CA VAL A 81 -16.29 0.23 -6.28
C VAL A 81 -16.35 0.21 -7.79
N PHE A 82 -17.55 0.20 -8.33
CA PHE A 82 -17.78 0.41 -9.76
C PHE A 82 -18.82 1.51 -9.98
N TYR A 83 -18.82 2.09 -11.16
CA TYR A 83 -19.75 3.15 -11.53
C TYR A 83 -20.72 2.68 -12.60
N LEU A 84 -22.00 2.90 -12.34
CA LEU A 84 -23.09 2.68 -13.29
C LEU A 84 -23.89 3.98 -13.41
N ASN A 85 -23.95 4.56 -14.61
CA ASN A 85 -24.65 5.82 -14.88
C ASN A 85 -24.31 6.92 -13.86
N SER A 86 -23.02 7.10 -13.56
CA SER A 86 -22.51 8.06 -12.57
C SER A 86 -22.89 7.76 -11.11
N VAL A 87 -23.51 6.63 -10.83
CA VAL A 87 -23.80 6.16 -9.47
C VAL A 87 -22.69 5.21 -9.05
N ARG A 88 -22.14 5.44 -7.86
CA ARG A 88 -21.09 4.63 -7.25
C ARG A 88 -21.71 3.45 -6.50
N PHE A 89 -21.27 2.24 -6.80
CA PHE A 89 -21.68 1.02 -6.13
C PHE A 89 -20.48 0.37 -5.46
N SER A 90 -20.58 0.10 -4.17
CA SER A 90 -19.59 -0.66 -3.42
C SER A 90 -19.76 -2.15 -3.66
N MET A 91 -18.64 -2.86 -3.73
CA MET A 91 -18.61 -4.32 -3.86
C MET A 91 -18.19 -4.95 -2.53
N ASP A 92 -18.75 -6.12 -2.22
CA ASP A 92 -18.48 -6.83 -0.97
C ASP A 92 -17.23 -7.71 -1.09
N TYR A 93 -16.36 -7.62 -0.08
CA TYR A 93 -15.22 -8.51 0.04
C TYR A 93 -15.67 -9.93 0.37
N ASN A 94 -15.13 -10.92 -0.33
CA ASN A 94 -15.35 -12.33 -0.03
C ASN A 94 -14.04 -13.02 0.39
N LYS A 95 -14.13 -13.91 1.37
CA LYS A 95 -12.99 -14.71 1.82
C LYS A 95 -12.66 -15.81 0.80
N ARG A 96 -11.38 -16.22 0.73
CA ARG A 96 -10.92 -17.27 -0.19
C ARG A 96 -11.77 -18.54 -0.14
N ASN A 97 -12.05 -19.03 1.05
CA ASN A 97 -12.82 -20.25 1.23
C ASN A 97 -14.26 -20.11 0.71
N ASN A 98 -14.86 -18.94 0.86
CA ASN A 98 -16.20 -18.69 0.34
C ASN A 98 -16.19 -18.47 -1.18
N TYR A 99 -15.13 -17.83 -1.70
CA TYR A 99 -15.02 -17.56 -3.13
C TYR A 99 -14.80 -18.83 -3.94
N PHE A 100 -13.89 -19.70 -3.51
CA PHE A 100 -13.53 -20.94 -4.22
C PHE A 100 -14.21 -22.19 -3.65
N GLY A 101 -14.63 -22.19 -2.40
CA GLY A 101 -15.19 -23.36 -1.70
C GLY A 101 -16.72 -23.43 -1.68
N SER A 102 -17.42 -22.39 -2.15
CA SER A 102 -18.88 -22.41 -2.23
C SER A 102 -19.35 -22.88 -3.59
N ASN A 103 -20.52 -23.55 -3.61
CA ASN A 103 -21.20 -23.85 -4.87
C ASN A 103 -21.64 -22.52 -5.50
N ARG A 104 -21.10 -22.20 -6.65
CA ARG A 104 -21.49 -21.02 -7.41
C ARG A 104 -21.76 -21.38 -8.86
N VAL A 105 -22.63 -20.64 -9.50
CA VAL A 105 -22.86 -20.78 -10.93
C VAL A 105 -21.75 -20.03 -11.68
N GLU A 106 -21.03 -20.75 -12.51
CA GLU A 106 -19.95 -20.20 -13.33
C GLU A 106 -20.50 -19.45 -14.55
N ASN A 107 -19.69 -18.51 -15.07
CA ASN A 107 -19.97 -17.77 -16.31
C ASN A 107 -21.25 -16.91 -16.30
N ILE A 108 -21.75 -16.52 -15.14
CA ILE A 108 -22.83 -15.53 -15.08
C ILE A 108 -22.25 -14.14 -15.41
N LYS A 109 -22.80 -13.54 -16.46
CA LYS A 109 -22.47 -12.16 -16.87
C LYS A 109 -23.59 -11.24 -16.41
N THR A 110 -23.32 -10.45 -15.38
CA THR A 110 -24.25 -9.47 -14.82
C THR A 110 -23.48 -8.40 -14.04
N LEU A 111 -24.18 -7.60 -13.22
CA LEU A 111 -23.55 -6.63 -12.35
C LEU A 111 -22.61 -7.31 -11.35
N PRO A 112 -21.34 -6.92 -11.27
CA PRO A 112 -20.41 -7.44 -10.29
C PRO A 112 -20.84 -6.98 -8.89
N TYR A 113 -20.75 -7.88 -7.90
CA TYR A 113 -21.16 -7.54 -6.54
C TYR A 113 -20.18 -7.99 -5.45
N GLN A 114 -19.33 -8.98 -5.76
CA GLN A 114 -18.34 -9.50 -4.82
C GLN A 114 -16.96 -9.51 -5.45
N TRP A 115 -15.96 -9.40 -4.60
CA TRP A 115 -14.57 -9.51 -5.02
C TRP A 115 -13.76 -10.32 -4.01
N TYR A 116 -12.66 -10.91 -4.52
CA TYR A 116 -11.63 -11.56 -3.74
C TYR A 116 -10.26 -11.12 -4.29
N PHE A 117 -9.30 -10.96 -3.43
CA PHE A 117 -7.94 -10.59 -3.81
C PHE A 117 -6.95 -11.67 -3.38
N GLU A 118 -6.09 -12.09 -4.30
CA GLU A 118 -5.02 -13.03 -4.06
C GLU A 118 -3.68 -12.37 -4.34
N ARG A 119 -2.86 -12.23 -3.28
CA ARG A 119 -1.53 -11.64 -3.40
C ARG A 119 -0.61 -12.58 -4.17
N GLN A 120 0.13 -12.01 -5.12
CA GLN A 120 1.16 -12.70 -5.92
C GLN A 120 2.46 -11.90 -5.92
N LYS A 121 3.54 -12.50 -6.45
CA LYS A 121 4.82 -11.81 -6.63
C LYS A 121 4.63 -10.62 -7.58
N GLY A 122 4.96 -9.42 -7.12
CA GLY A 122 4.84 -8.21 -7.93
C GLY A 122 3.44 -7.59 -8.00
N GLY A 123 2.51 -7.97 -7.09
CA GLY A 123 1.15 -7.44 -7.04
C GLY A 123 0.14 -8.47 -6.60
N GLY A 124 -0.97 -8.59 -7.30
CA GLY A 124 -1.97 -9.61 -7.02
C GLY A 124 -3.04 -9.72 -8.08
N ASN A 125 -3.82 -10.78 -8.00
CA ASN A 125 -5.00 -11.00 -8.82
C ASN A 125 -6.26 -10.58 -8.07
N LEU A 126 -6.99 -9.68 -8.67
CA LEU A 126 -8.33 -9.32 -8.25
C LEU A 126 -9.33 -10.19 -9.01
N TYR A 127 -10.13 -10.93 -8.27
CA TYR A 127 -11.22 -11.76 -8.77
C TYR A 127 -12.54 -11.04 -8.53
N ILE A 128 -13.37 -10.96 -9.56
CA ILE A 128 -14.66 -10.27 -9.52
C ILE A 128 -15.77 -11.29 -9.82
N TYR A 129 -16.81 -11.30 -9.00
CA TYR A 129 -17.98 -12.13 -9.15
C TYR A 129 -19.26 -11.28 -8.96
N PHE A 130 -20.22 -11.31 -9.87
CA PHE A 130 -20.25 -11.97 -11.18
C PHE A 130 -19.30 -11.34 -12.19
N SER A 131 -19.00 -12.08 -13.31
CA SER A 131 -18.28 -11.48 -14.41
C SER A 131 -19.08 -10.31 -14.98
N PRO A 132 -18.46 -9.16 -15.26
CA PRO A 132 -19.14 -8.00 -15.80
C PRO A 132 -19.88 -8.32 -17.11
N ASP A 133 -21.12 -7.86 -17.28
CA ASP A 133 -21.89 -7.97 -18.53
C ASP A 133 -21.47 -6.92 -19.56
N ARG A 134 -20.92 -5.81 -19.11
CA ARG A 134 -20.40 -4.69 -19.90
C ARG A 134 -19.21 -4.04 -19.22
N SER A 135 -18.62 -3.06 -19.90
CA SER A 135 -17.51 -2.30 -19.35
C SER A 135 -18.02 -1.35 -18.25
N TYR A 136 -17.46 -1.49 -17.04
CA TYR A 136 -17.71 -0.61 -15.91
C TYR A 136 -16.42 0.10 -15.52
N PRO A 137 -16.44 1.43 -15.35
CA PRO A 137 -15.35 2.12 -14.65
C PRO A 137 -15.27 1.60 -13.22
N MET A 138 -14.10 1.17 -12.81
CA MET A 138 -13.84 0.64 -11.47
C MET A 138 -12.78 1.47 -10.77
N GLU A 139 -12.93 1.60 -9.47
CA GLU A 139 -12.02 2.35 -8.63
C GLU A 139 -11.69 1.50 -7.41
N LEU A 140 -10.41 1.24 -7.21
CA LEU A 140 -9.85 0.47 -6.14
C LEU A 140 -9.06 1.39 -5.23
N HIS A 141 -9.39 1.39 -3.95
CA HIS A 141 -8.58 2.02 -2.91
C HIS A 141 -7.85 0.94 -2.15
N GLY A 142 -6.56 1.10 -1.98
CA GLY A 142 -5.76 0.09 -1.30
C GLY A 142 -4.32 0.50 -1.09
N THR A 143 -3.57 -0.38 -0.46
CA THR A 143 -2.16 -0.21 -0.18
C THR A 143 -1.33 -0.82 -1.29
N PHE A 144 -0.41 -0.04 -1.84
CA PHE A 144 0.48 -0.46 -2.90
C PHE A 144 1.91 -0.58 -2.40
N ARG A 145 2.70 -1.41 -3.07
CA ARG A 145 4.13 -1.50 -2.84
C ARG A 145 4.81 -0.22 -3.29
N LEU A 146 5.77 0.25 -2.50
CA LEU A 146 6.68 1.29 -2.96
C LEU A 146 7.57 0.73 -4.09
N SER A 147 7.61 1.44 -5.20
CA SER A 147 8.46 1.08 -6.31
C SER A 147 9.93 1.24 -5.95
N GLU A 148 10.79 0.41 -6.54
CA GLU A 148 12.23 0.58 -6.45
C GLU A 148 12.63 1.95 -7.01
N VAL A 149 13.59 2.59 -6.36
CA VAL A 149 14.09 3.90 -6.76
C VAL A 149 15.38 3.79 -7.56
N THR A 150 15.60 4.76 -8.44
CA THR A 150 16.82 4.88 -9.23
C THR A 150 17.66 6.09 -8.78
N LEU A 151 18.96 6.10 -9.06
CA LEU A 151 19.89 7.13 -8.56
C LEU A 151 19.51 8.57 -8.92
N GLY A 152 18.99 8.78 -10.12
CA GLY A 152 18.62 10.13 -10.62
C GLY A 152 17.22 10.58 -10.21
N GLN A 153 16.45 9.74 -9.56
CA GLN A 153 15.06 10.00 -9.22
C GLN A 153 14.93 11.06 -8.13
N ASP A 154 14.01 12.00 -8.32
CA ASP A 154 13.67 12.98 -7.30
C ASP A 154 12.67 12.38 -6.31
N LEU A 155 13.15 12.06 -5.13
CA LEU A 155 12.35 11.47 -4.06
C LEU A 155 11.28 12.43 -3.52
N SER A 156 11.45 13.74 -3.69
CA SER A 156 10.48 14.73 -3.20
C SER A 156 9.16 14.71 -3.97
N LEU A 157 9.12 14.06 -5.15
CA LEU A 157 7.91 13.85 -5.93
C LEU A 157 7.09 12.63 -5.49
N ILE A 158 7.73 11.70 -4.76
CA ILE A 158 7.13 10.41 -4.39
C ILE A 158 6.89 10.34 -2.89
N LEU A 159 7.80 10.89 -2.11
CA LEU A 159 7.80 10.79 -0.65
C LEU A 159 7.83 12.16 0.00
N ASP A 160 7.08 12.34 1.06
CA ASP A 160 7.19 13.51 1.92
C ASP A 160 8.57 13.62 2.55
N ARG A 161 9.03 14.84 2.78
CA ARG A 161 10.35 15.14 3.36
C ARG A 161 10.60 14.42 4.69
N PHE A 162 9.54 14.14 5.41
CA PHE A 162 9.59 13.38 6.65
C PHE A 162 10.10 11.94 6.41
N TYR A 163 9.52 11.24 5.42
CA TYR A 163 9.95 9.89 5.04
C TYR A 163 11.35 9.87 4.45
N ILE A 164 11.71 10.85 3.64
CA ILE A 164 13.07 11.00 3.10
C ILE A 164 14.11 11.10 4.24
N THR A 165 13.79 11.88 5.27
CA THR A 165 14.69 12.03 6.42
C THR A 165 14.77 10.73 7.22
N TYR A 166 13.66 10.04 7.42
CA TYR A 166 13.62 8.74 8.03
C TYR A 166 14.48 7.72 7.28
N LEU A 167 14.26 7.57 5.97
CA LEU A 167 15.03 6.65 5.12
C LEU A 167 16.54 6.93 5.15
N ARG A 168 16.94 8.20 5.23
CA ARG A 168 18.36 8.54 5.39
C ARG A 168 18.97 7.98 6.65
N TYR A 169 18.27 8.02 7.78
CA TYR A 169 18.80 7.47 9.05
C TYR A 169 18.68 5.94 9.08
N ALA A 170 17.63 5.37 8.51
CA ALA A 170 17.49 3.92 8.38
C ALA A 170 18.61 3.34 7.49
N LEU A 171 18.90 3.99 6.36
CA LEU A 171 20.01 3.60 5.51
C LEU A 171 21.37 3.79 6.21
N ALA A 172 21.56 4.85 7.00
CA ALA A 172 22.80 5.05 7.75
C ALA A 172 23.03 3.94 8.79
N ASP A 173 21.99 3.49 9.46
CA ASP A 173 22.05 2.36 10.40
C ASP A 173 22.39 1.05 9.67
N ARG A 174 21.74 0.79 8.53
CA ARG A 174 22.04 -0.36 7.67
C ARG A 174 23.50 -0.35 7.18
N ILE A 175 24.01 0.80 6.73
CA ILE A 175 25.41 0.96 6.32
C ILE A 175 26.35 0.61 7.47
N CYS A 176 26.08 1.08 8.68
CA CYS A 176 26.89 0.72 9.84
C CYS A 176 26.90 -0.80 10.08
N ALA A 177 25.75 -1.45 9.98
CA ALA A 177 25.64 -2.90 10.14
C ALA A 177 26.45 -3.68 9.08
N GLU A 178 26.34 -3.28 7.80
CA GLU A 178 27.04 -3.95 6.69
C GLU A 178 28.58 -3.76 6.75
N TYR A 179 29.02 -2.60 7.23
CA TYR A 179 30.46 -2.33 7.41
C TYR A 179 31.00 -2.75 8.80
N ASN A 180 30.20 -3.38 9.65
CA ASN A 180 30.55 -3.74 11.04
C ASN A 180 31.01 -2.54 11.89
N TYR A 181 30.46 -1.37 11.67
CA TYR A 181 30.67 -0.17 12.50
C TYR A 181 29.56 -0.05 13.55
N VAL A 182 29.94 0.53 14.68
CA VAL A 182 28.94 0.90 15.69
C VAL A 182 28.15 2.11 15.22
N THR A 183 26.83 1.97 15.19
CA THR A 183 25.94 3.08 14.77
C THR A 183 26.12 4.29 15.68
N PRO A 184 26.39 5.48 15.13
CA PRO A 184 26.53 6.69 15.94
C PRO A 184 25.26 6.95 16.77
N PRO A 185 25.40 7.34 18.06
CA PRO A 185 24.25 7.58 18.96
C PRO A 185 23.25 8.62 18.42
N GLY A 186 23.76 9.57 17.61
CA GLY A 186 22.93 10.54 16.92
C GLY A 186 21.98 9.91 15.89
N VAL A 187 22.46 8.92 15.13
CA VAL A 187 21.65 8.17 14.14
C VAL A 187 20.59 7.35 14.85
N THR A 188 20.96 6.54 15.83
CA THR A 188 20.05 5.71 16.62
C THR A 188 18.94 6.54 17.27
N ARG A 189 19.30 7.68 17.88
CA ARG A 189 18.32 8.59 18.50
C ARG A 189 17.34 9.17 17.50
N GLN A 190 17.80 9.59 16.32
CA GLN A 190 16.94 10.16 15.29
C GLN A 190 16.06 9.08 14.67
N LEU A 191 16.62 7.91 14.38
CA LEU A 191 15.88 6.76 13.84
C LEU A 191 14.71 6.40 14.77
N GLY A 192 14.97 6.16 16.05
CA GLY A 192 13.93 5.81 17.03
C GLY A 192 12.84 6.91 17.18
N LYS A 193 13.23 8.19 17.04
CA LYS A 193 12.27 9.30 17.05
C LYS A 193 11.34 9.25 15.82
N TYR A 194 11.88 9.04 14.63
CA TYR A 194 11.09 8.96 13.40
C TYR A 194 10.22 7.71 13.37
N GLU A 195 10.74 6.56 13.78
CA GLU A 195 9.96 5.32 13.91
C GLU A 195 8.79 5.50 14.88
N GLY A 196 9.03 6.10 16.03
CA GLY A 196 7.98 6.40 17.00
C GLY A 196 6.89 7.34 16.43
N TRP A 197 7.24 8.25 15.55
CA TRP A 197 6.27 9.12 14.88
C TRP A 197 5.51 8.41 13.77
N ILE A 198 6.20 7.60 12.95
CA ILE A 198 5.59 6.80 11.89
C ILE A 198 4.59 5.84 12.52
N ASN A 199 4.98 5.07 13.52
CA ASN A 199 4.09 4.12 14.21
C ASN A 199 2.83 4.76 14.82
N LYS A 200 2.93 6.03 15.25
CA LYS A 200 1.77 6.75 15.81
C LYS A 200 0.84 7.31 14.75
N LYS A 201 1.37 7.70 13.58
CA LYS A 201 0.62 8.41 12.54
C LYS A 201 0.20 7.53 11.38
N SER A 202 0.96 6.48 11.07
CA SER A 202 0.69 5.58 9.94
C SER A 202 -0.40 4.56 10.22
N ARG A 203 -0.76 4.34 11.48
CA ARG A 203 -1.93 3.54 11.78
C ARG A 203 -3.15 4.38 11.48
N LEU A 204 -3.67 4.27 10.30
CA LEU A 204 -5.07 4.54 10.01
C LEU A 204 -5.93 3.46 10.71
N LEU A 205 -5.80 3.39 12.01
CA LEU A 205 -6.79 2.75 12.84
C LEU A 205 -8.01 3.66 12.73
N ASP A 206 -8.97 3.28 11.90
CA ASP A 206 -10.31 3.80 12.05
C ASP A 206 -10.82 3.30 13.39
N LEU A 207 -10.49 4.06 14.43
CA LEU A 207 -10.96 3.84 15.80
C LEU A 207 -12.44 4.22 15.96
N ARG A 208 -13.16 4.41 14.87
CA ARG A 208 -14.61 4.47 14.92
C ARG A 208 -15.08 3.13 15.42
N LEU A 209 -15.44 3.10 16.69
CA LEU A 209 -16.28 2.06 17.24
C LEU A 209 -17.54 2.02 16.37
N GLU A 210 -17.57 1.14 15.39
CA GLU A 210 -18.85 0.71 14.85
C GLU A 210 -19.64 0.24 16.06
N LYS A 211 -20.75 0.88 16.32
CA LYS A 211 -21.73 0.36 17.28
C LYS A 211 -22.14 -0.99 16.75
N VAL A 212 -21.44 -2.03 17.19
CA VAL A 212 -21.92 -3.38 17.07
C VAL A 212 -23.15 -3.40 17.96
N SER A 213 -24.30 -3.20 17.37
CA SER A 213 -25.58 -3.44 18.03
C SER A 213 -25.52 -4.88 18.54
N SER A 214 -25.74 -5.06 19.85
CA SER A 214 -25.82 -6.41 20.44
C SER A 214 -27.00 -7.25 19.90
N LEU A 215 -27.82 -6.63 19.06
CA LEU A 215 -28.87 -7.22 18.25
C LEU A 215 -28.41 -7.41 16.81
N ASN A 216 -27.11 -7.64 16.60
CA ASN A 216 -26.55 -7.83 15.28
C ASN A 216 -26.98 -9.16 14.69
N ASP A 217 -28.20 -9.20 14.26
CA ASP A 217 -28.57 -10.01 13.12
C ASP A 217 -27.96 -9.33 11.90
N GLN A 218 -26.95 -9.95 11.29
CA GLN A 218 -26.24 -9.44 10.11
C GLN A 218 -27.18 -9.13 8.92
N ARG A 219 -28.47 -9.33 9.08
CA ARG A 219 -29.53 -9.09 8.11
C ARG A 219 -30.15 -7.69 8.17
N THR A 220 -29.82 -6.87 9.14
CA THR A 220 -30.48 -5.58 9.35
C THR A 220 -29.55 -4.38 9.26
N THR A 221 -28.52 -4.43 8.44
CA THR A 221 -27.83 -3.20 8.05
C THR A 221 -28.75 -2.45 7.10
N TYR A 222 -29.63 -1.60 7.63
CA TYR A 222 -30.43 -0.67 6.84
C TYR A 222 -29.49 0.34 6.18
N SER A 223 -29.03 0.02 5.00
CA SER A 223 -28.37 1.00 4.14
C SER A 223 -29.44 1.85 3.47
N TRP A 224 -29.25 3.15 3.43
CA TRP A 224 -30.11 4.07 2.67
C TRP A 224 -30.31 3.64 1.22
N SER A 225 -29.34 2.91 0.65
CA SER A 225 -29.45 2.30 -0.68
C SER A 225 -30.57 1.25 -0.77
N TYR A 226 -30.88 0.52 0.27
CA TYR A 226 -32.00 -0.44 0.27
C TYR A 226 -33.35 0.25 0.33
N ILE A 227 -33.44 1.38 1.02
CA ILE A 227 -34.66 2.19 1.09
C ILE A 227 -34.96 2.82 -0.26
N ASN A 228 -33.94 3.34 -0.95
CA ASN A 228 -34.10 3.97 -2.27
C ASN A 228 -34.40 2.97 -3.39
N LEU A 229 -34.10 1.68 -3.21
CA LEU A 229 -34.41 0.63 -4.18
C LEU A 229 -35.81 0.04 -4.01
N GLY A 230 -36.67 0.63 -3.19
CA GLY A 230 -38.07 0.23 -3.05
C GLY A 230 -38.29 -1.15 -2.38
N ARG A 231 -37.28 -1.69 -1.71
CA ARG A 231 -37.41 -3.00 -1.04
C ARG A 231 -38.14 -2.99 0.28
N GLY A 232 -38.68 -1.84 0.71
CA GLY A 232 -39.52 -1.75 1.91
C GLY A 232 -38.82 -2.25 3.19
N PHE A 233 -39.41 -1.93 4.33
CA PHE A 233 -39.02 -2.54 5.59
C PHE A 233 -39.49 -3.99 5.60
N THR A 234 -38.58 -4.96 5.48
CA THR A 234 -38.91 -6.35 5.86
C THR A 234 -38.78 -6.43 7.37
N VAL A 235 -39.91 -6.63 8.04
CA VAL A 235 -40.04 -6.96 9.47
C VAL A 235 -39.44 -8.34 9.72
#